data_8e15888780bc6149b797570c714596e1
#
_entry.id   8e15888780bc6149b797570c714596e1
#
_cell.length_a   1.000
_cell.length_b   1.000
_cell.length_c   1.000
_cell.angle_alpha   90.00
_cell.angle_beta   90.00
_cell.angle_gamma   90.00
#
_symmetry.space_group_name_H-M   'P 1'
#
loop_
_entity.id
_entity.type
_entity.pdbx_description
1 polymer ?
#
loop_
_entity_poly.entity_id
_entity_poly.type
_entity_poly.pdbx_seq_one_letter_code
_entity_poly.pdbx_strand_id
1 'polypeptide(L)'
;MVRKLISYIFIYMMVVVTIGCDSSVLEPCMSDSDLMIDAPNLIQDENGYYHMNFVDGYIQTFTTIEADVNLVHWPVAWISNKEYNIEHMGTDNWTNLVNQTSYTDDEGKAYTVLGVWETFVGDTIRIYSGYENECDIHFVDSLEVIVW
;
A
#
# COMPACT_ATOMS: atom_id res chain seq x y z
N MET A 1 -33.63 45.77 -33.20
CA MET A 1 -33.93 44.42 -32.67
C MET A 1 -32.69 43.53 -32.54
N VAL A 2 -31.78 43.51 -33.49
CA VAL A 2 -30.61 42.61 -33.51
C VAL A 2 -29.66 42.81 -32.31
N ARG A 3 -29.42 44.05 -31.84
CA ARG A 3 -28.52 44.32 -30.69
C ARG A 3 -29.00 43.73 -29.36
N LYS A 4 -30.29 43.62 -29.13
CA LYS A 4 -30.83 43.00 -27.91
C LYS A 4 -30.71 41.45 -27.93
N LEU A 5 -30.81 40.85 -29.12
CA LEU A 5 -30.69 39.40 -29.30
C LEU A 5 -29.26 38.94 -29.01
N ILE A 6 -28.25 39.66 -29.47
CA ILE A 6 -26.83 39.35 -29.23
C ILE A 6 -26.51 39.43 -27.74
N SER A 7 -27.08 40.39 -27.00
CA SER A 7 -26.85 40.51 -25.55
C SER A 7 -27.40 39.33 -24.76
N TYR A 8 -28.56 38.77 -25.15
CA TYR A 8 -29.12 37.59 -24.50
C TYR A 8 -28.34 36.33 -24.81
N ILE A 9 -27.79 36.19 -26.02
CA ILE A 9 -26.94 35.01 -26.36
C ILE A 9 -25.64 35.05 -25.56
N PHE A 10 -25.02 36.22 -25.34
CA PHE A 10 -23.81 36.35 -24.53
C PHE A 10 -24.07 36.02 -23.03
N ILE A 11 -25.19 36.45 -22.48
CA ILE A 11 -25.58 36.16 -21.10
C ILE A 11 -25.86 34.65 -20.95
N TYR A 12 -26.52 34.03 -21.92
CA TYR A 12 -26.79 32.57 -21.88
C TYR A 12 -25.51 31.75 -22.02
N MET A 13 -24.55 32.19 -22.86
CA MET A 13 -23.24 31.52 -22.94
C MET A 13 -22.42 31.69 -21.67
N MET A 14 -22.46 32.83 -20.99
CA MET A 14 -21.78 32.99 -19.71
C MET A 14 -22.36 32.11 -18.58
N VAL A 15 -23.67 31.92 -18.57
CA VAL A 15 -24.32 31.08 -17.57
C VAL A 15 -24.04 29.58 -17.78
N VAL A 16 -23.86 29.14 -19.03
CA VAL A 16 -23.53 27.73 -19.33
C VAL A 16 -22.08 27.43 -19.01
N VAL A 17 -21.17 28.39 -19.07
CA VAL A 17 -19.74 28.19 -18.73
C VAL A 17 -19.50 28.16 -17.20
N THR A 18 -20.41 28.71 -16.40
CA THR A 18 -20.30 28.69 -14.94
C THR A 18 -20.91 27.47 -14.26
N ILE A 19 -21.63 26.60 -15.00
CA ILE A 19 -22.20 25.36 -14.46
C ILE A 19 -21.25 24.16 -14.70
N GLY A 20 -20.12 24.37 -15.36
CA GLY A 20 -19.11 23.36 -15.65
C GLY A 20 -17.92 23.32 -14.67
N CYS A 21 -17.98 23.95 -13.52
CA CYS A 21 -17.13 23.55 -12.41
C CYS A 21 -17.78 22.33 -11.77
N ASP A 22 -17.44 21.20 -12.33
CA ASP A 22 -17.54 19.95 -11.61
C ASP A 22 -16.84 20.17 -10.27
N SER A 23 -17.64 20.32 -9.22
CA SER A 23 -17.13 20.07 -7.90
C SER A 23 -16.80 18.58 -7.92
N SER A 24 -15.54 18.26 -8.28
CA SER A 24 -14.97 16.99 -7.90
C SER A 24 -15.30 16.88 -6.41
N VAL A 25 -16.27 16.07 -6.11
CA VAL A 25 -16.50 15.58 -4.75
C VAL A 25 -15.17 14.90 -4.46
N LEU A 26 -14.27 15.62 -3.77
CA LEU A 26 -13.07 15.03 -3.19
C LEU A 26 -13.64 13.87 -2.38
N GLU A 27 -13.46 12.64 -2.85
CA GLU A 27 -13.77 11.49 -2.05
C GLU A 27 -13.05 11.71 -0.73
N PRO A 28 -13.76 11.61 0.40
CA PRO A 28 -13.11 11.82 1.69
C PRO A 28 -11.93 10.86 1.75
N CYS A 29 -10.74 11.39 2.07
CA CYS A 29 -9.56 10.56 2.29
C CYS A 29 -9.98 9.43 3.23
N MET A 30 -9.71 8.18 2.84
CA MET A 30 -10.08 7.02 3.65
C MET A 30 -9.49 7.17 5.05
N SER A 31 -10.24 6.76 6.05
CA SER A 31 -9.77 6.80 7.43
C SER A 31 -8.76 5.68 7.67
N ASP A 32 -7.83 5.89 8.59
CA ASP A 32 -6.78 4.94 8.98
C ASP A 32 -7.30 3.58 9.48
N SER A 33 -8.62 3.45 9.67
CA SER A 33 -9.28 2.25 10.16
C SER A 33 -9.66 1.22 9.08
N ASP A 34 -9.47 1.55 7.81
CA ASP A 34 -9.99 0.75 6.71
C ASP A 34 -8.97 -0.21 6.10
N LEU A 35 -7.74 -0.28 6.66
CA LEU A 35 -6.71 -1.21 6.23
C LEU A 35 -6.28 -2.07 7.41
N MET A 36 -6.32 -3.39 7.24
CA MET A 36 -5.80 -4.37 8.19
C MET A 36 -4.77 -5.25 7.52
N ILE A 37 -3.65 -5.53 8.22
CA ILE A 37 -2.55 -6.36 7.73
C ILE A 37 -2.45 -7.63 8.56
N ASP A 38 -2.22 -8.76 7.90
CA ASP A 38 -2.10 -10.08 8.52
C ASP A 38 -1.02 -10.93 7.83
N ALA A 39 -0.54 -11.94 8.53
CA ALA A 39 0.36 -12.96 8.01
C ALA A 39 -0.26 -14.35 8.21
N PRO A 40 -1.22 -14.76 7.35
CA PRO A 40 -2.08 -15.92 7.59
C PRO A 40 -1.33 -17.27 7.65
N ASN A 41 -0.10 -17.31 7.14
CA ASN A 41 0.75 -18.52 7.15
C ASN A 41 1.69 -18.58 8.36
N LEU A 42 1.69 -17.57 9.22
CA LEU A 42 2.53 -17.52 10.41
C LEU A 42 1.70 -17.71 11.67
N ILE A 43 2.36 -18.13 12.74
CA ILE A 43 1.75 -18.23 14.06
C ILE A 43 1.95 -16.92 14.79
N GLN A 44 0.86 -16.31 15.24
CA GLN A 44 0.90 -15.12 16.09
C GLN A 44 0.91 -15.55 17.56
N ASP A 45 1.78 -14.93 18.36
CA ASP A 45 1.83 -15.13 19.80
C ASP A 45 0.83 -14.25 20.57
N GLU A 46 0.76 -14.43 21.88
CA GLU A 46 -0.13 -13.66 22.77
C GLU A 46 0.19 -12.16 22.86
N ASN A 47 1.37 -11.75 22.43
CA ASN A 47 1.81 -10.35 22.39
C ASN A 47 1.56 -9.70 21.01
N GLY A 48 1.07 -10.47 20.03
CA GLY A 48 0.78 -10.00 18.68
C GLY A 48 1.93 -10.14 17.69
N TYR A 49 3.07 -10.74 18.07
CA TYR A 49 4.19 -10.99 17.16
C TYR A 49 3.96 -12.24 16.34
N TYR A 50 4.22 -12.17 15.05
CA TYR A 50 4.25 -13.31 14.14
C TYR A 50 5.63 -14.00 14.20
N HIS A 51 5.66 -15.31 14.09
CA HIS A 51 6.88 -16.10 14.16
C HIS A 51 7.17 -16.79 12.83
N MET A 52 8.34 -16.50 12.25
CA MET A 52 8.82 -17.10 11.01
C MET A 52 10.07 -17.93 11.27
N ASN A 53 10.00 -19.25 11.03
CA ASN A 53 11.16 -20.12 11.12
C ASN A 53 12.05 -20.00 9.91
N PHE A 54 13.34 -19.72 10.12
CA PHE A 54 14.34 -19.91 9.10
C PHE A 54 14.75 -21.37 9.04
N VAL A 55 14.66 -21.98 7.86
CA VAL A 55 14.96 -23.40 7.70
C VAL A 55 16.45 -23.57 7.38
N ASP A 56 17.18 -24.32 8.23
CA ASP A 56 18.58 -24.64 8.03
C ASP A 56 18.86 -25.19 6.63
N GLY A 57 19.89 -24.67 5.98
CA GLY A 57 20.29 -25.06 4.62
C GLY A 57 19.61 -24.31 3.50
N TYR A 58 18.71 -23.40 3.79
CA TYR A 58 18.15 -22.46 2.83
C TYR A 58 18.81 -21.08 2.98
N ILE A 59 19.14 -20.46 1.85
CA ILE A 59 19.73 -19.12 1.83
C ILE A 59 18.66 -18.06 2.11
N GLN A 60 17.40 -18.37 1.79
CA GLN A 60 16.27 -17.47 1.92
C GLN A 60 14.98 -18.26 2.18
N THR A 61 14.15 -17.74 3.05
CA THR A 61 12.79 -18.23 3.28
C THR A 61 11.77 -17.14 2.96
N PHE A 62 10.54 -17.56 2.69
CA PHE A 62 9.47 -16.68 2.25
C PHE A 62 8.19 -16.93 3.03
N THR A 63 7.42 -15.88 3.23
CA THR A 63 6.04 -15.94 3.71
C THR A 63 5.18 -14.92 3.00
N THR A 64 3.87 -15.11 3.00
CA THR A 64 2.91 -14.18 2.41
C THR A 64 2.34 -13.28 3.50
N ILE A 65 2.28 -11.99 3.20
CA ILE A 65 1.62 -10.96 3.99
C ILE A 65 0.40 -10.50 3.21
N GLU A 66 -0.71 -10.33 3.87
CA GLU A 66 -2.01 -9.95 3.31
C GLU A 66 -2.43 -8.60 3.88
N ALA A 67 -3.04 -7.74 3.06
CA ALA A 67 -3.75 -6.55 3.50
C ALA A 67 -5.19 -6.57 2.99
N ASP A 68 -6.14 -6.30 3.88
CA ASP A 68 -7.56 -6.13 3.56
C ASP A 68 -7.89 -4.64 3.58
N VAL A 69 -8.31 -4.09 2.45
CA VAL A 69 -8.55 -2.65 2.23
C VAL A 69 -10.00 -2.36 1.85
N ASN A 70 -10.81 -3.38 1.53
CA ASN A 70 -12.17 -3.22 1.00
C ASN A 70 -12.29 -2.37 -0.29
N LEU A 71 -11.18 -2.17 -1.01
CA LEU A 71 -11.12 -1.50 -2.31
C LEU A 71 -10.64 -2.48 -3.37
N VAL A 72 -11.31 -2.53 -4.50
CA VAL A 72 -11.01 -3.46 -5.60
C VAL A 72 -10.04 -2.81 -6.59
N HIS A 73 -9.02 -3.56 -7.01
CA HIS A 73 -7.98 -3.12 -7.96
C HIS A 73 -7.22 -1.86 -7.52
N TRP A 74 -7.06 -1.67 -6.21
CA TRP A 74 -6.40 -0.52 -5.63
C TRP A 74 -4.93 -0.81 -5.33
N PRO A 75 -4.00 0.13 -5.58
CA PRO A 75 -2.60 -0.05 -5.24
C PRO A 75 -2.37 0.01 -3.73
N VAL A 76 -1.65 -0.97 -3.21
CA VAL A 76 -1.19 -1.04 -1.82
C VAL A 76 0.33 -0.99 -1.80
N ALA A 77 0.87 -0.04 -1.07
CA ALA A 77 2.31 0.12 -0.85
C ALA A 77 2.76 -0.70 0.37
N TRP A 78 3.96 -1.26 0.27
CA TRP A 78 4.58 -2.06 1.30
C TRP A 78 6.00 -1.61 1.56
N ILE A 79 6.39 -1.59 2.83
CA ILE A 79 7.76 -1.30 3.24
C ILE A 79 8.13 -2.10 4.49
N SER A 80 9.39 -2.51 4.61
CA SER A 80 9.93 -3.08 5.84
C SER A 80 10.93 -2.12 6.49
N ASN A 81 11.11 -2.24 7.80
CA ASN A 81 12.13 -1.50 8.55
C ASN A 81 13.56 -2.06 8.34
N LYS A 82 13.68 -3.14 7.59
CA LYS A 82 14.94 -3.80 7.23
C LYS A 82 15.09 -3.85 5.72
N GLU A 83 16.33 -3.76 5.26
CA GLU A 83 16.70 -3.86 3.87
C GLU A 83 17.79 -4.91 3.68
N TYR A 84 17.81 -5.51 2.51
CA TYR A 84 18.83 -6.46 2.11
C TYR A 84 19.80 -5.81 1.13
N ASN A 85 21.09 -5.91 1.39
CA ASN A 85 22.13 -5.44 0.46
C ASN A 85 22.48 -6.55 -0.54
N ILE A 86 22.27 -6.28 -1.83
CA ILE A 86 22.68 -7.20 -2.90
C ILE A 86 24.16 -7.00 -3.23
N GLU A 87 25.06 -7.33 -2.32
CA GLU A 87 26.51 -7.23 -2.56
C GLU A 87 27.00 -8.15 -3.69
N HIS A 88 26.25 -9.21 -4.00
CA HIS A 88 26.66 -10.21 -4.98
C HIS A 88 26.57 -9.76 -6.43
N MET A 89 25.99 -8.58 -6.72
CA MET A 89 25.92 -8.05 -8.09
C MET A 89 26.83 -6.83 -8.35
N GLY A 90 27.72 -6.49 -7.41
CA GLY A 90 28.66 -5.38 -7.58
C GLY A 90 28.01 -3.99 -7.61
N THR A 91 26.81 -3.88 -7.09
CA THR A 91 26.06 -2.63 -6.94
C THR A 91 25.69 -2.46 -5.48
N ASP A 92 25.92 -1.28 -4.91
CA ASP A 92 25.47 -0.90 -3.56
C ASP A 92 23.95 -0.70 -3.50
N ASN A 93 23.19 -1.64 -4.07
CA ASN A 93 21.75 -1.57 -4.11
C ASN A 93 21.13 -2.25 -2.88
N TRP A 94 20.43 -1.47 -2.10
CA TRP A 94 19.60 -1.94 -1.02
C TRP A 94 18.23 -2.30 -1.56
N THR A 95 17.72 -3.47 -1.18
CA THR A 95 16.41 -3.95 -1.60
C THR A 95 15.55 -4.20 -0.38
N ASN A 96 14.32 -3.72 -0.42
CA ASN A 96 13.32 -3.98 0.60
C ASN A 96 13.04 -5.50 0.72
N LEU A 97 12.74 -5.98 1.91
CA LEU A 97 12.43 -7.39 2.15
C LEU A 97 11.04 -7.80 1.63
N VAL A 98 10.21 -6.83 1.25
CA VAL A 98 8.88 -7.03 0.68
C VAL A 98 8.78 -6.40 -0.71
N ASN A 99 7.86 -6.88 -1.54
CA ASN A 99 7.51 -6.21 -2.79
C ASN A 99 6.89 -4.86 -2.48
N GLN A 100 7.35 -3.80 -3.16
CA GLN A 100 6.98 -2.43 -2.81
C GLN A 100 5.53 -2.08 -3.11
N THR A 101 4.91 -2.72 -4.11
CA THR A 101 3.52 -2.44 -4.50
C THR A 101 2.83 -3.71 -4.98
N SER A 102 1.59 -3.90 -4.56
CA SER A 102 0.65 -4.87 -5.11
C SER A 102 -0.72 -4.24 -5.28
N TYR A 103 -1.64 -4.94 -5.96
CA TYR A 103 -3.00 -4.45 -6.19
C TYR A 103 -3.98 -5.38 -5.49
N THR A 104 -5.04 -4.79 -4.94
CA THR A 104 -6.13 -5.57 -4.37
C THR A 104 -6.86 -6.37 -5.45
N ASP A 105 -7.30 -7.56 -5.09
CA ASP A 105 -8.15 -8.43 -5.90
C ASP A 105 -9.63 -8.01 -5.84
N ASP A 106 -10.50 -8.86 -6.41
CA ASP A 106 -11.96 -8.64 -6.42
C ASP A 106 -12.58 -8.71 -5.01
N GLU A 107 -11.85 -9.23 -4.03
CA GLU A 107 -12.26 -9.33 -2.62
C GLU A 107 -11.72 -8.16 -1.78
N GLY A 108 -10.92 -7.26 -2.37
CA GLY A 108 -10.31 -6.13 -1.70
C GLY A 108 -9.01 -6.48 -0.96
N LYS A 109 -8.39 -7.61 -1.28
CA LYS A 109 -7.18 -8.10 -0.64
C LYS A 109 -5.96 -7.90 -1.52
N ALA A 110 -4.89 -7.36 -0.94
CA ALA A 110 -3.58 -7.24 -1.57
C ALA A 110 -2.56 -8.14 -0.87
N TYR A 111 -1.58 -8.63 -1.62
CA TYR A 111 -0.58 -9.55 -1.12
C TYR A 111 0.82 -9.08 -1.45
N THR A 112 1.72 -9.26 -0.49
CA THR A 112 3.16 -9.16 -0.73
C THR A 112 3.86 -10.40 -0.18
N VAL A 113 5.11 -10.59 -0.57
CA VAL A 113 5.95 -11.68 -0.09
C VAL A 113 7.09 -11.09 0.72
N LEU A 114 7.18 -11.49 1.98
CA LEU A 114 8.33 -11.22 2.82
C LEU A 114 9.39 -12.29 2.55
N GLY A 115 10.57 -11.87 2.09
CA GLY A 115 11.74 -12.74 1.94
C GLY A 115 12.79 -12.42 3.00
N VAL A 116 13.24 -13.42 3.74
CA VAL A 116 14.28 -13.26 4.76
C VAL A 116 15.45 -14.21 4.52
N TRP A 117 16.64 -13.75 4.90
CA TRP A 117 17.89 -14.49 4.84
C TRP A 117 18.33 -14.90 6.25
N GLU A 118 19.25 -15.85 6.34
CA GLU A 118 19.84 -16.31 7.60
C GLU A 118 20.36 -15.15 8.48
N THR A 119 20.83 -14.08 7.87
CA THR A 119 21.34 -12.89 8.57
C THR A 119 20.30 -12.17 9.42
N PHE A 120 19.01 -12.45 9.21
CA PHE A 120 17.90 -11.88 9.98
C PHE A 120 17.43 -12.75 11.13
N VAL A 121 18.01 -13.97 11.33
CA VAL A 121 17.70 -14.81 12.47
C VAL A 121 18.03 -14.07 13.77
N GLY A 122 17.04 -13.98 14.65
CA GLY A 122 17.10 -13.20 15.89
C GLY A 122 16.59 -11.75 15.76
N ASP A 123 16.28 -11.30 14.55
CA ASP A 123 15.74 -9.96 14.30
C ASP A 123 14.21 -9.93 14.38
N THR A 124 13.69 -8.74 14.70
CA THR A 124 12.27 -8.41 14.51
C THR A 124 12.15 -7.50 13.29
N ILE A 125 11.36 -7.96 12.32
CA ILE A 125 11.08 -7.23 11.08
C ILE A 125 9.68 -6.66 11.21
N ARG A 126 9.57 -5.32 11.06
CA ARG A 126 8.28 -4.64 10.99
C ARG A 126 7.93 -4.37 9.54
N ILE A 127 6.74 -4.81 9.14
CA ILE A 127 6.17 -4.59 7.81
C ILE A 127 5.08 -3.55 7.95
N TYR A 128 5.13 -2.52 7.11
CA TYR A 128 4.13 -1.47 7.02
C TYR A 128 3.36 -1.64 5.72
N SER A 129 2.08 -1.41 5.79
CA SER A 129 1.19 -1.37 4.64
C SER A 129 0.46 -0.04 4.58
N GLY A 130 0.28 0.47 3.38
CA GLY A 130 -0.43 1.72 3.13
C GLY A 130 -0.98 1.77 1.72
N TYR A 131 -1.82 2.74 1.45
CA TYR A 131 -2.36 3.00 0.13
C TYR A 131 -2.24 4.48 -0.21
N GLU A 132 -2.14 4.76 -1.50
CA GLU A 132 -2.18 6.11 -2.03
C GLU A 132 -3.64 6.49 -2.27
N ASN A 133 -4.07 7.57 -1.65
CA ASN A 133 -5.30 8.26 -2.03
C ASN A 133 -4.95 9.61 -2.68
N GLU A 134 -5.93 10.41 -3.09
CA GLU A 134 -5.70 11.73 -3.70
C GLU A 134 -4.97 12.71 -2.75
N CYS A 135 -4.79 12.34 -1.50
CA CYS A 135 -4.19 13.19 -0.48
C CYS A 135 -2.71 12.90 -0.25
N ASP A 136 -2.29 11.63 -0.17
CA ASP A 136 -0.89 11.18 -0.03
C ASP A 136 -0.82 9.65 0.14
N ILE A 137 0.40 9.07 0.20
CA ILE A 137 0.59 7.68 0.64
C ILE A 137 0.58 7.67 2.17
N HIS A 138 -0.39 6.97 2.73
CA HIS A 138 -0.48 6.73 4.17
C HIS A 138 -0.11 5.28 4.48
N PHE A 139 0.89 5.07 5.33
CA PHE A 139 1.13 3.78 5.96
C PHE A 139 0.20 3.69 7.16
N VAL A 140 -0.79 2.83 7.07
CA VAL A 140 -1.98 2.84 7.93
C VAL A 140 -1.91 1.75 8.97
N ASP A 141 -1.24 0.61 8.65
CA ASP A 141 -1.10 -0.51 9.58
C ASP A 141 0.28 -1.16 9.48
N SER A 142 0.63 -1.93 10.49
CA SER A 142 1.91 -2.67 10.53
C SER A 142 1.79 -3.95 11.35
N LEU A 143 2.58 -4.96 10.96
CA LEU A 143 2.80 -6.15 11.77
C LEU A 143 4.30 -6.38 12.04
N GLU A 144 4.60 -7.17 13.05
CA GLU A 144 5.97 -7.51 13.43
C GLU A 144 6.20 -9.01 13.32
N VAL A 145 7.28 -9.38 12.61
CA VAL A 145 7.70 -10.78 12.39
C VAL A 145 9.03 -11.00 13.09
N ILE A 146 9.06 -11.96 14.00
CA ILE A 146 10.29 -12.45 14.63
C ILE A 146 10.81 -13.62 13.80
N VAL A 147 12.07 -13.54 13.37
CA VAL A 147 12.74 -14.61 12.61
C VAL A 147 13.59 -15.47 13.55
N TRP A 148 13.45 -16.77 13.52
CA TRP A 148 14.17 -17.72 14.37
C TRP A 148 14.37 -19.08 13.72
#